data_b5563b3e0cb3d348a240d3950a2fff5f
#
_entry.id   b5563b3e0cb3d348a240d3950a2fff5f
#
_cell.length_a   1.000
_cell.length_b   1.000
_cell.length_c   1.000
_cell.angle_alpha   90.00
_cell.angle_beta   90.00
_cell.angle_gamma   90.00
#
_symmetry.space_group_name_H-M   'P 1'
#
loop_
_entity.id
_entity.type
_entity.pdbx_description
1 polymer ?
#
loop_
_entity_poly.entity_id
_entity_poly.type
_entity_poly.pdbx_seq_one_letter_code
_entity_poly.pdbx_strand_id
1 'polypeptide(L)'
;LNGSPAESAATATHDGDVSVTIVVCSSCRDESGSDVHPRAGHLLGLATRDAAANANIAVRQVECLGNCKRRLSAALLRDGCWSYVFGDLTPESGSDLVAGAKLFAKSQDGLIPWRGRPDSLKRGLVARIPPVSDLKVIV
;
A
#
# COMPACT_ATOMS: atom_id res chain seq x y z
N LEU A 1 -7.14 14.99 19.00
CA LEU A 1 -7.20 14.37 18.76
C LEU A 1 -7.42 13.74 18.57
N ASN A 2 -7.54 14.01 18.69
CA ASN A 2 -7.73 13.10 18.42
C ASN A 2 -7.81 12.20 18.14
N GLY A 3 -7.97 12.51 18.23
CA GLY A 3 -8.00 11.40 17.94
C GLY A 3 -7.96 10.74 17.92
N SER A 4 -8.05 10.97 18.03
CA SER A 4 -8.06 10.10 18.02
C SER A 4 -8.25 9.41 18.03
N PRO A 5 -8.34 9.64 18.26
CA PRO A 5 -8.45 8.70 18.24
C PRO A 5 -8.77 8.01 17.89
N ALA A 6 -8.86 8.24 18.03
CA ALA A 6 -9.18 7.25 17.83
C ALA A 6 -9.19 6.66 17.54
N GLU A 7 -9.16 6.89 17.51
CA GLU A 7 -9.11 6.08 17.34
C GLU A 7 -8.96 5.27 17.33
N SER A 8 -8.85 5.50 17.59
CA SER A 8 -8.65 4.47 17.68
C SER A 8 -8.90 3.68 17.64
N ALA A 9 -8.87 3.69 17.82
CA ALA A 9 -8.98 2.68 17.87
C ALA A 9 -9.25 1.96 17.64
N ALA A 10 -9.23 1.86 17.68
CA ALA A 10 -9.28 0.96 17.56
C ALA A 10 -9.27 0.29 17.31
N THR A 11 -9.12 0.11 17.57
CA THR A 11 -8.90 -0.66 17.49
C THR A 11 -9.05 -1.52 17.21
N ALA A 12 -8.97 -1.67 17.33
CA ALA A 12 -9.14 -2.56 17.08
C ALA A 12 -8.98 -3.57 17.07
N THR A 13 -8.76 -4.05 17.27
CA THR A 13 -8.53 -5.03 17.16
C THR A 13 -9.00 -5.99 16.98
N HIS A 14 -9.02 -6.56 16.78
CA HIS A 14 -9.45 -7.49 16.75
C HIS A 14 -9.42 -8.71 16.37
N ASP A 15 -9.57 -9.47 16.51
CA ASP A 15 -9.93 -10.64 15.82
C ASP A 15 -8.81 -11.39 15.15
N GLY A 16 -7.58 -11.16 15.44
CA GLY A 16 -6.47 -11.78 14.78
C GLY A 16 -6.11 -11.19 13.43
N ASP A 17 -7.02 -10.42 12.83
CA ASP A 17 -6.70 -9.71 11.60
C ASP A 17 -6.03 -8.39 11.91
N VAL A 18 -4.89 -8.17 11.30
CA VAL A 18 -4.16 -6.92 11.47
C VAL A 18 -4.47 -6.02 10.30
N SER A 19 -4.76 -4.76 10.62
CA SER A 19 -5.09 -3.77 9.61
C SER A 19 -3.90 -3.45 8.74
N VAL A 20 -4.12 -3.42 7.44
CA VAL A 20 -3.14 -2.99 6.45
C VAL A 20 -3.58 -1.66 5.91
N THR A 21 -2.64 -0.76 5.70
CA THR A 21 -2.89 0.54 5.07
C THR A 21 -2.25 0.55 3.69
N ILE A 22 -3.04 0.90 2.70
CA ILE A 22 -2.54 1.15 1.36
C ILE A 22 -2.37 2.65 1.22
N VAL A 23 -1.17 3.08 0.84
CA VAL A 23 -0.86 4.49 0.60
C VAL A 23 -0.65 4.68 -0.90
N VAL A 24 -1.39 5.61 -1.49
CA VAL A 24 -1.31 5.87 -2.92
C VAL A 24 -0.70 7.25 -3.15
N CYS A 25 0.19 7.34 -4.14
CA CYS A 25 0.83 8.59 -4.53
C CYS A 25 -0.16 9.38 -5.39
N SER A 26 -0.82 10.38 -4.80
CA SER A 26 -1.95 11.07 -5.44
C SER A 26 -1.54 12.02 -6.55
N SER A 27 -0.31 12.54 -6.52
CA SER A 27 0.16 13.47 -7.54
C SER A 27 0.84 12.78 -8.72
N CYS A 28 0.96 11.45 -8.71
CA CYS A 28 1.60 10.74 -9.80
C CYS A 28 0.88 10.97 -11.12
N ARG A 29 1.67 11.26 -12.14
CA ARG A 29 1.20 11.32 -13.52
C ARG A 29 1.26 9.91 -14.10
N ASP A 30 0.61 9.72 -15.25
CA ASP A 30 0.72 8.44 -15.93
C ASP A 30 2.14 8.26 -16.52
N GLU A 31 2.38 7.12 -17.15
CA GLU A 31 3.71 6.82 -17.70
C GLU A 31 4.12 7.79 -18.81
N SER A 32 3.16 8.44 -19.47
CA SER A 32 3.47 9.44 -20.50
C SER A 32 3.89 10.78 -19.91
N GLY A 33 3.72 10.96 -18.59
CA GLY A 33 4.02 12.22 -17.92
C GLY A 33 2.95 13.27 -18.10
N SER A 34 1.75 12.88 -18.56
CA SER A 34 0.65 13.81 -18.80
C SER A 34 0.28 14.57 -17.52
N ASP A 35 0.04 15.87 -17.67
CA ASP A 35 -0.38 16.73 -16.58
C ASP A 35 -1.90 16.89 -16.52
N VAL A 36 -2.63 16.06 -17.24
CA VAL A 36 -4.09 16.11 -17.26
C VAL A 36 -4.64 15.79 -15.87
N HIS A 37 -5.68 16.51 -15.46
CA HIS A 37 -6.39 16.26 -14.21
C HIS A 37 -7.75 15.63 -14.51
N PRO A 38 -8.20 14.69 -13.65
CA PRO A 38 -7.49 14.22 -12.46
C PRO A 38 -6.28 13.38 -12.84
N ARG A 39 -5.24 13.45 -12.00
CA ARG A 39 -4.02 12.73 -12.28
C ARG A 39 -4.23 11.23 -12.13
N ALA A 40 -3.39 10.46 -12.82
CA ALA A 40 -3.50 9.00 -12.81
C ALA A 40 -3.38 8.43 -11.39
N GLY A 41 -2.53 9.02 -10.55
CA GLY A 41 -2.41 8.59 -9.16
C GLY A 41 -3.69 8.79 -8.36
N HIS A 42 -4.39 9.88 -8.62
CA HIS A 42 -5.68 10.12 -7.98
C HIS A 42 -6.70 9.07 -8.43
N LEU A 43 -6.72 8.75 -9.72
CA LEU A 43 -7.61 7.72 -10.24
C LEU A 43 -7.32 6.35 -9.64
N LEU A 44 -6.04 6.02 -9.48
CA LEU A 44 -5.65 4.78 -8.80
C LEU A 44 -6.15 4.78 -7.36
N GLY A 45 -6.04 5.91 -6.67
CA GLY A 45 -6.54 6.03 -5.30
C GLY A 45 -8.02 5.75 -5.19
N LEU A 46 -8.81 6.31 -6.11
CA LEU A 46 -10.26 6.07 -6.13
C LEU A 46 -10.58 4.61 -6.42
N ALA A 47 -9.89 4.01 -7.39
CA ALA A 47 -10.11 2.61 -7.72
C ALA A 47 -9.73 1.70 -6.55
N THR A 48 -8.65 2.03 -5.85
CA THR A 48 -8.21 1.26 -4.70
C THR A 48 -9.23 1.35 -3.56
N ARG A 49 -9.72 2.56 -3.29
CA ARG A 49 -10.74 2.77 -2.28
C ARG A 49 -11.99 1.95 -2.58
N ASP A 50 -12.43 1.96 -3.84
CA ASP A 50 -13.61 1.20 -4.21
C ASP A 50 -13.38 -0.31 -4.08
N ALA A 51 -12.21 -0.79 -4.47
CA ALA A 51 -11.88 -2.21 -4.34
C ALA A 51 -11.74 -2.65 -2.88
N ALA A 52 -11.38 -1.73 -2.00
CA ALA A 52 -11.22 -2.01 -0.57
C ALA A 52 -12.53 -1.89 0.21
N ALA A 53 -13.62 -1.49 -0.43
CA ALA A 53 -14.91 -1.37 0.27
C ALA A 53 -15.27 -2.69 0.92
N ASN A 54 -15.73 -2.63 2.16
CA ASN A 54 -16.09 -3.82 2.95
C ASN A 54 -14.92 -4.70 3.37
N ALA A 55 -13.68 -4.27 3.13
CA ALA A 55 -12.50 -4.95 3.62
C ALA A 55 -11.91 -4.15 4.79
N ASN A 56 -11.20 -4.83 5.69
CA ASN A 56 -10.54 -4.16 6.80
C ASN A 56 -9.18 -3.63 6.34
N ILE A 57 -9.22 -2.74 5.36
CA ILE A 57 -8.04 -2.17 4.74
C ILE A 57 -8.26 -0.68 4.63
N ALA A 58 -7.34 0.10 5.21
CA ALA A 58 -7.38 1.55 5.08
C ALA A 58 -6.70 1.97 3.78
N VAL A 59 -7.29 2.94 3.10
CA VAL A 59 -6.69 3.51 1.90
C VAL A 59 -6.47 4.99 2.16
N ARG A 60 -5.22 5.43 2.00
CA ARG A 60 -4.82 6.81 2.27
C ARG A 60 -4.01 7.31 1.08
N GLN A 61 -3.83 8.61 1.02
CA GLN A 61 -3.03 9.20 -0.04
C GLN A 61 -1.92 10.04 0.55
N VAL A 62 -0.86 10.17 -0.21
CA VAL A 62 0.25 11.08 0.05
C VAL A 62 0.56 11.76 -1.27
N GLU A 63 1.08 12.98 -1.22
CA GLU A 63 1.37 13.69 -2.45
C GLU A 63 2.40 12.97 -3.30
N CYS A 64 3.47 12.50 -2.69
CA CYS A 64 4.57 11.90 -3.45
C CYS A 64 5.29 10.85 -2.61
N LEU A 65 5.53 9.68 -3.22
CA LEU A 65 6.32 8.62 -2.62
C LEU A 65 7.78 8.65 -3.09
N GLY A 66 8.13 9.65 -3.91
CA GLY A 66 9.51 9.80 -4.35
C GLY A 66 9.93 8.81 -5.44
N ASN A 67 8.99 8.20 -6.11
CA ASN A 67 9.27 7.16 -7.10
C ASN A 67 8.79 7.56 -8.49
N CYS A 68 9.05 8.80 -8.88
CA CYS A 68 8.51 9.36 -10.12
C CYS A 68 9.01 8.66 -11.38
N LYS A 69 10.12 7.95 -11.29
CA LYS A 69 10.67 7.22 -12.46
C LYS A 69 9.90 5.94 -12.75
N ARG A 70 9.22 5.40 -11.77
CA ARG A 70 8.44 4.16 -11.92
C ARG A 70 7.01 4.38 -11.45
N ARG A 71 6.41 5.45 -11.92
CA ARG A 71 5.02 5.78 -11.56
C ARG A 71 4.06 4.83 -12.31
N LEU A 72 2.89 4.58 -11.78
CA LEU A 72 2.34 5.08 -10.53
C LEU A 72 2.89 4.29 -9.35
N SER A 73 2.79 4.91 -8.15
CA SER A 73 3.39 4.32 -6.96
C SER A 73 2.36 4.15 -5.85
N ALA A 74 2.56 3.11 -5.05
CA ALA A 74 1.77 2.85 -3.85
C ALA A 74 2.62 2.10 -2.85
N ALA A 75 2.19 2.13 -1.60
CA ALA A 75 2.87 1.39 -0.54
C ALA A 75 1.86 0.59 0.26
N LEU A 76 2.30 -0.53 0.80
CA LEU A 76 1.52 -1.33 1.74
C LEU A 76 2.23 -1.32 3.08
N LEU A 77 1.50 -0.89 4.12
CA LEU A 77 2.02 -0.74 5.47
C LEU A 77 1.21 -1.59 6.44
N ARG A 78 1.92 -2.21 7.38
CA ARG A 78 1.30 -2.98 8.45
C ARG A 78 2.19 -2.85 9.67
N ASP A 79 1.61 -2.45 10.81
CA ASP A 79 2.38 -2.21 12.03
C ASP A 79 3.27 -3.39 12.39
N GLY A 80 4.51 -3.11 12.70
CA GLY A 80 5.46 -4.13 13.14
C GLY A 80 5.94 -5.06 12.04
N CYS A 81 5.55 -4.81 10.81
CA CYS A 81 5.89 -5.68 9.68
C CYS A 81 6.72 -4.91 8.66
N TRP A 82 7.13 -5.61 7.62
CA TRP A 82 7.85 -4.99 6.52
C TRP A 82 6.93 -4.00 5.80
N SER A 83 7.51 -2.96 5.24
CA SER A 83 6.81 -1.99 4.39
C SER A 83 7.20 -2.25 2.94
N TYR A 84 6.23 -2.13 2.03
CA TYR A 84 6.43 -2.44 0.62
C TYR A 84 6.14 -1.20 -0.21
N VAL A 85 6.98 -0.94 -1.20
CA VAL A 85 6.76 0.13 -2.17
C VAL A 85 6.68 -0.49 -3.56
N PHE A 86 5.64 -0.14 -4.29
CA PHE A 86 5.41 -0.64 -5.65
C PHE A 86 5.38 0.53 -6.62
N GLY A 87 5.83 0.27 -7.83
CA GLY A 87 5.79 1.22 -8.92
C GLY A 87 5.27 0.57 -10.17
N ASP A 88 5.31 1.30 -11.27
CA ASP A 88 4.85 0.83 -12.58
C ASP A 88 3.39 0.37 -12.56
N LEU A 89 2.59 0.96 -11.66
CA LEU A 89 1.17 0.64 -11.56
C LEU A 89 0.37 1.45 -12.57
N THR A 90 -0.87 1.06 -12.77
CA THR A 90 -1.80 1.77 -13.65
C THR A 90 -3.03 2.15 -12.84
N PRO A 91 -3.89 3.05 -13.36
CA PRO A 91 -5.13 3.37 -12.65
C PRO A 91 -6.03 2.16 -12.40
N GLU A 92 -5.81 1.06 -13.13
CA GLU A 92 -6.58 -0.17 -12.96
C GLU A 92 -5.99 -1.11 -11.91
N SER A 93 -4.89 -0.75 -11.26
CA SER A 93 -4.20 -1.63 -10.32
C SER A 93 -4.84 -1.68 -8.93
N GLY A 94 -5.96 -0.99 -8.72
CA GLY A 94 -6.57 -0.92 -7.40
C GLY A 94 -6.92 -2.27 -6.80
N SER A 95 -7.52 -3.14 -7.61
CA SER A 95 -7.89 -4.48 -7.14
C SER A 95 -6.66 -5.34 -6.82
N ASP A 96 -5.56 -5.16 -7.56
CA ASP A 96 -4.32 -5.86 -7.26
C ASP A 96 -3.72 -5.40 -5.93
N LEU A 97 -3.75 -4.10 -5.66
CA LEU A 97 -3.28 -3.58 -4.38
C LEU A 97 -4.09 -4.14 -3.22
N VAL A 98 -5.39 -4.23 -3.38
CA VAL A 98 -6.26 -4.79 -2.33
C VAL A 98 -5.99 -6.28 -2.16
N ALA A 99 -5.80 -7.01 -3.25
CA ALA A 99 -5.46 -8.44 -3.17
C ALA A 99 -4.14 -8.63 -2.41
N GLY A 100 -3.14 -7.81 -2.71
CA GLY A 100 -1.87 -7.86 -2.00
C GLY A 100 -2.02 -7.52 -0.52
N ALA A 101 -2.85 -6.52 -0.22
CA ALA A 101 -3.11 -6.12 1.17
C ALA A 101 -3.79 -7.24 1.95
N LYS A 102 -4.70 -7.98 1.31
CA LYS A 102 -5.36 -9.12 1.96
C LYS A 102 -4.37 -10.24 2.26
N LEU A 103 -3.47 -10.53 1.33
CA LEU A 103 -2.40 -11.50 1.57
C LEU A 103 -1.53 -11.05 2.74
N PHE A 104 -1.19 -9.78 2.76
CA PHE A 104 -0.35 -9.21 3.80
C PHE A 104 -1.02 -9.30 5.17
N ALA A 105 -2.32 -9.00 5.23
CA ALA A 105 -3.05 -9.01 6.49
C ALA A 105 -3.10 -10.40 7.12
N LYS A 106 -3.07 -11.45 6.31
CA LYS A 106 -3.13 -12.83 6.78
C LYS A 106 -1.76 -13.43 7.04
N SER A 107 -0.70 -12.75 6.66
CA SER A 107 0.65 -13.26 6.79
C SER A 107 1.05 -13.34 8.25
N GLN A 108 1.72 -14.43 8.63
CA GLN A 108 2.20 -14.60 10.00
C GLN A 108 3.63 -14.17 10.19
N ASP A 109 4.38 -14.05 9.10
CA ASP A 109 5.80 -13.67 9.16
C ASP A 109 6.05 -12.20 8.86
N GLY A 110 4.98 -11.42 8.65
CA GLY A 110 5.13 -9.99 8.38
C GLY A 110 5.54 -9.67 6.97
N LEU A 111 5.50 -10.64 6.07
CA LEU A 111 5.86 -10.48 4.68
C LEU A 111 4.67 -10.80 3.79
N ILE A 112 4.62 -10.17 2.62
CA ILE A 112 3.61 -10.53 1.63
C ILE A 112 4.08 -11.80 0.92
N PRO A 113 3.28 -12.89 0.95
CA PRO A 113 3.71 -14.11 0.28
C PRO A 113 3.90 -13.87 -1.22
N TRP A 114 4.85 -14.58 -1.80
CA TRP A 114 5.06 -14.53 -3.25
C TRP A 114 3.95 -15.27 -3.97
N ARG A 115 3.56 -16.44 -3.45
CA ARG A 115 2.50 -17.24 -4.03
C ARG A 115 1.16 -16.51 -3.89
N GLY A 116 0.44 -16.39 -4.98
CA GLY A 116 -0.85 -15.71 -5.00
C GLY A 116 -0.75 -14.21 -5.14
N ARG A 117 0.46 -13.65 -5.11
CA ARG A 117 0.64 -12.22 -5.28
C ARG A 117 0.30 -11.85 -6.73
N PRO A 118 -0.47 -10.78 -6.96
CA PRO A 118 -0.71 -10.32 -8.32
C PRO A 118 0.58 -9.99 -9.05
N ASP A 119 0.59 -10.20 -10.35
CA ASP A 119 1.77 -9.99 -11.19
C ASP A 119 2.29 -8.56 -11.10
N SER A 120 1.40 -7.58 -11.06
CA SER A 120 1.81 -6.18 -10.95
C SER A 120 2.57 -5.92 -9.66
N LEU A 121 2.31 -6.67 -8.60
CA LEU A 121 2.99 -6.53 -7.32
C LEU A 121 4.24 -7.39 -7.22
N LYS A 122 4.49 -8.22 -8.21
CA LYS A 122 5.77 -8.91 -8.36
C LYS A 122 6.73 -8.07 -9.16
N ARG A 123 6.33 -7.72 -10.39
CA ARG A 123 7.17 -6.93 -11.29
C ARG A 123 7.33 -5.49 -10.82
N GLY A 124 6.31 -4.97 -10.16
CA GLY A 124 6.30 -3.58 -9.71
C GLY A 124 6.98 -3.35 -8.37
N LEU A 125 7.50 -4.37 -7.74
CA LEU A 125 8.16 -4.17 -6.44
C LEU A 125 9.40 -3.30 -6.61
N VAL A 126 9.39 -2.14 -5.96
CA VAL A 126 10.53 -1.22 -5.94
C VAL A 126 11.45 -1.55 -4.78
N ALA A 127 10.87 -1.72 -3.60
CA ALA A 127 11.64 -1.98 -2.40
C ALA A 127 10.72 -2.50 -1.30
N ARG A 128 11.30 -3.24 -0.37
CA ARG A 128 10.65 -3.53 0.90
C ARG A 128 11.61 -3.15 2.01
N ILE A 129 11.04 -2.66 3.11
CA ILE A 129 11.83 -2.11 4.21
C ILE A 129 11.45 -2.86 5.47
N PRO A 130 12.43 -3.43 6.19
CA PRO A 130 12.13 -4.15 7.42
C PRO A 130 11.73 -3.19 8.54
N PRO A 131 10.97 -3.68 9.54
CA PRO A 131 10.81 -2.90 10.76
C PRO A 131 12.16 -2.83 11.49
N VAL A 132 12.33 -1.77 12.28
CA VAL A 132 13.60 -1.54 12.97
C VAL A 132 14.00 -2.75 13.83
N SER A 133 13.00 -3.42 14.40
CA SER A 133 13.25 -4.57 15.27
C SER A 133 13.89 -5.76 14.55
N ASP A 134 13.79 -5.82 13.23
CA ASP A 134 14.37 -6.93 12.45
C ASP A 134 15.78 -6.63 11.97
N LEU A 135 16.26 -5.42 12.22
CA LEU A 135 17.59 -5.02 11.76
C LEU A 135 18.67 -5.62 12.65
N LYS A 136 19.81 -5.87 12.06
CA LYS A 136 20.95 -6.46 12.76
C LYS A 136 22.14 -5.53 12.69
N VAL A 137 22.99 -5.61 13.71
CA VAL A 137 24.20 -4.80 13.77
C VAL A 137 25.19 -5.32 12.71
N ILE A 138 25.83 -4.41 12.03
CA ILE A 138 26.92 -4.77 11.12
C ILE A 138 28.14 -5.13 11.98
N VAL A 139 28.71 -6.30 11.75
CA VAL A 139 29.86 -6.78 12.50
C VAL A 139 31.08 -6.82 11.61
#